data_640d8b5b137c6470420108ae59bca175
#
_entry.id   640d8b5b137c6470420108ae59bca175
#
_cell.length_a   1.000
_cell.length_b   1.000
_cell.length_c   1.000
_cell.angle_alpha   90.00
_cell.angle_beta   90.00
_cell.angle_gamma   90.00
#
_symmetry.space_group_name_H-M   'P 1'
#
loop_
_entity.id
_entity.type
_entity.pdbx_description
1 polymer ?
#
loop_
_entity_poly.entity_id
_entity_poly.type
_entity_poly.pdbx_seq_one_letter_code
_entity_poly.pdbx_strand_id
1 'polypeptide(L)'
;MTALRNVWAIVEKEWRHYFGSPIAYVALTVWSLLFGIFFYFSFSFFLRQSMMAAQQMEFGGGPKMSLNEWLIRPVMHNMAVVALFIAPMLTMRLFAEEKRQGTIELLATAPITDLQIVLGKFLAAVGLYGLMILAGLVNLALVWHYASTPPEWKPVLTGALALLLFGSCFLALGVFVSTLTRNQIVAGILSFCLFLGVWTLGWADDPGAGPVMKAIAYLGVTTHMEDMVKGVVDLKDVVFYLSFIAFGLFLAHQSVQSQRWRA
;
A
#
# COMPACT_ATOMS: atom_id res chain seq x y z
N MET A 1 20.53 20.76 -7.18
CA MET A 1 20.24 20.80 -5.71
C MET A 1 18.89 21.45 -5.35
N THR A 2 18.39 22.41 -6.13
CA THR A 2 17.10 23.09 -5.87
C THR A 2 15.87 22.17 -6.03
N ALA A 3 15.86 21.26 -7.01
CA ALA A 3 14.70 20.40 -7.30
C ALA A 3 14.35 19.43 -6.14
N LEU A 4 15.33 18.73 -5.58
CA LEU A 4 15.13 17.83 -4.42
C LEU A 4 14.71 18.58 -3.17
N ARG A 5 15.27 19.79 -2.96
CA ARG A 5 14.88 20.63 -1.83
C ARG A 5 13.41 21.07 -1.91
N ASN A 6 12.93 21.37 -3.12
CA ASN A 6 11.54 21.76 -3.33
C ASN A 6 10.59 20.57 -3.06
N VAL A 7 10.93 19.36 -3.56
CA VAL A 7 10.15 18.14 -3.28
C VAL A 7 10.09 17.89 -1.77
N TRP A 8 11.24 17.97 -1.08
CA TRP A 8 11.30 17.77 0.36
C TRP A 8 10.48 18.80 1.16
N ALA A 9 10.52 20.06 0.76
CA ALA A 9 9.70 21.11 1.37
C ALA A 9 8.19 20.84 1.24
N ILE A 10 7.76 20.26 0.10
CA ILE A 10 6.36 19.84 -0.08
C ILE A 10 6.05 18.65 0.82
N VAL A 11 6.94 17.65 0.90
CA VAL A 11 6.77 16.51 1.84
C VAL A 11 6.61 17.01 3.26
N GLU A 12 7.48 17.92 3.71
CA GLU A 12 7.42 18.48 5.05
C GLU A 12 6.13 19.26 5.30
N LYS A 13 5.67 20.04 4.33
CA LYS A 13 4.37 20.74 4.40
C LYS A 13 3.22 19.76 4.59
N GLU A 14 3.17 18.71 3.78
CA GLU A 14 2.11 17.69 3.84
C GLU A 14 2.16 16.91 5.17
N TRP A 15 3.35 16.59 5.66
CA TRP A 15 3.52 15.91 6.95
C TRP A 15 3.06 16.81 8.12
N ARG A 16 3.40 18.10 8.11
CA ARG A 16 2.86 19.05 9.08
C ARG A 16 1.34 19.13 9.03
N HIS A 17 0.76 19.02 7.83
CA HIS A 17 -0.69 19.00 7.66
C HIS A 17 -1.32 17.69 8.18
N TYR A 18 -0.71 16.51 7.91
CA TYR A 18 -1.18 15.22 8.41
C TYR A 18 -1.16 15.15 9.94
N PHE A 19 -0.04 15.53 10.57
CA PHE A 19 0.13 15.49 12.02
C PHE A 19 -0.44 16.73 12.76
N GLY A 20 -0.70 17.81 12.06
CA GLY A 20 -1.44 18.97 12.57
C GLY A 20 -2.96 18.75 12.61
N SER A 21 -3.44 17.70 11.96
CA SER A 21 -4.85 17.28 11.95
C SER A 21 -5.01 15.88 12.57
N PRO A 22 -6.21 15.49 13.03
CA PRO A 22 -6.42 14.14 13.60
C PRO A 22 -6.27 13.00 12.59
N ILE A 23 -6.13 13.28 11.30
CA ILE A 23 -6.19 12.29 10.22
C ILE A 23 -5.08 11.25 10.30
N ALA A 24 -3.81 11.68 10.48
CA ALA A 24 -2.70 10.76 10.61
C ALA A 24 -2.84 9.85 11.83
N TYR A 25 -3.27 10.41 12.95
CA TYR A 25 -3.48 9.67 14.19
C TYR A 25 -4.61 8.64 14.05
N VAL A 26 -5.72 9.04 13.44
CA VAL A 26 -6.85 8.12 13.17
C VAL A 26 -6.40 7.01 12.21
N ALA A 27 -5.72 7.35 11.11
CA ALA A 27 -5.25 6.36 10.14
C ALA A 27 -4.26 5.37 10.79
N LEU A 28 -3.27 5.85 11.55
CA LEU A 28 -2.32 5.02 12.28
C LEU A 28 -3.00 4.12 13.32
N THR A 29 -3.96 4.67 14.07
CA THR A 29 -4.70 3.92 15.09
C THR A 29 -5.54 2.81 14.46
N VAL A 30 -6.34 3.15 13.43
CA VAL A 30 -7.18 2.17 12.71
C VAL A 30 -6.32 1.08 12.09
N TRP A 31 -5.21 1.45 11.43
CA TRP A 31 -4.27 0.49 10.85
C TRP A 31 -3.69 -0.44 11.90
N SER A 32 -3.14 0.11 12.98
CA SER A 32 -2.50 -0.68 14.04
C SER A 32 -3.51 -1.59 14.74
N LEU A 33 -4.74 -1.12 14.95
CA LEU A 33 -5.82 -1.91 15.55
C LEU A 33 -6.23 -3.07 14.63
N LEU A 34 -6.45 -2.81 13.35
CA LEU A 34 -6.78 -3.85 12.38
C LEU A 34 -5.63 -4.85 12.21
N PHE A 35 -4.39 -4.36 12.17
CA PHE A 35 -3.22 -5.23 12.13
C PHE A 35 -3.18 -6.14 13.36
N GLY A 36 -3.37 -5.58 14.56
CA GLY A 36 -3.42 -6.36 15.81
C GLY A 36 -4.53 -7.40 15.83
N ILE A 37 -5.73 -7.06 15.32
CA ILE A 37 -6.86 -7.99 15.21
C ILE A 37 -6.53 -9.14 14.24
N PHE A 38 -6.09 -8.84 13.02
CA PHE A 38 -5.75 -9.88 12.04
C PHE A 38 -4.58 -10.73 12.51
N PHE A 39 -3.59 -10.10 13.17
CA PHE A 39 -2.48 -10.79 13.78
C PHE A 39 -2.96 -11.77 14.86
N TYR A 40 -3.83 -11.33 15.79
CA TYR A 40 -4.38 -12.16 16.84
C TYR A 40 -5.15 -13.37 16.28
N PHE A 41 -6.01 -13.16 15.28
CA PHE A 41 -6.76 -14.26 14.66
C PHE A 41 -5.83 -15.25 13.93
N SER A 42 -4.87 -14.76 13.17
CA SER A 42 -3.91 -15.62 12.44
C SER A 42 -3.02 -16.39 13.43
N PHE A 43 -2.58 -15.74 14.50
CA PHE A 43 -1.78 -16.37 15.55
C PHE A 43 -2.56 -17.44 16.33
N SER A 44 -3.81 -17.14 16.69
CA SER A 44 -4.69 -18.10 17.37
C SER A 44 -5.01 -19.30 16.49
N PHE A 45 -5.18 -19.08 15.18
CA PHE A 45 -5.38 -20.16 14.22
C PHE A 45 -4.12 -21.03 14.10
N PHE A 46 -2.94 -20.40 13.97
CA PHE A 46 -1.66 -21.10 13.93
C PHE A 46 -1.45 -21.97 15.19
N LEU A 47 -1.72 -21.45 16.40
CA LEU A 47 -1.58 -22.21 17.64
C LEU A 47 -2.48 -23.46 17.65
N ARG A 48 -3.75 -23.33 17.25
CA ARG A 48 -4.67 -24.48 17.18
C ARG A 48 -4.19 -25.54 16.21
N GLN A 49 -3.77 -25.13 15.01
CA GLN A 49 -3.26 -26.04 14.00
C GLN A 49 -1.95 -26.72 14.43
N SER A 50 -1.04 -26.00 15.09
CA SER A 50 0.20 -26.55 15.57
C SER A 50 -0.02 -27.59 16.69
N MET A 51 -1.00 -27.39 17.58
CA MET A 51 -1.38 -28.37 18.60
C MET A 51 -1.97 -29.65 17.97
N MET A 52 -2.83 -29.51 16.95
CA MET A 52 -3.37 -30.65 16.23
C MET A 52 -2.29 -31.42 15.47
N ALA A 53 -1.36 -30.71 14.81
CA ALA A 53 -0.23 -31.31 14.11
C ALA A 53 0.72 -32.05 15.07
N ALA A 54 0.96 -31.51 16.28
CA ALA A 54 1.76 -32.18 17.30
C ALA A 54 1.15 -33.50 17.73
N GLN A 55 -0.16 -33.55 17.94
CA GLN A 55 -0.87 -34.82 18.27
C GLN A 55 -0.78 -35.85 17.13
N GLN A 56 -0.86 -35.40 15.86
CA GLN A 56 -0.71 -36.28 14.71
C GLN A 56 0.73 -36.80 14.55
N MET A 57 1.75 -36.04 14.96
CA MET A 57 3.15 -36.50 14.94
C MET A 57 3.40 -37.64 15.92
N GLU A 58 2.70 -37.72 17.08
CA GLU A 58 2.78 -38.85 17.99
C GLU A 58 2.28 -40.16 17.36
N PHE A 59 1.43 -40.07 16.32
CA PHE A 59 0.91 -41.21 15.54
C PHE A 59 1.65 -41.47 14.22
N GLY A 60 2.80 -40.80 13.98
CA GLY A 60 3.70 -41.13 12.87
C GLY A 60 3.54 -40.29 11.59
N GLY A 61 2.78 -39.19 11.60
CA GLY A 61 2.64 -38.36 10.41
C GLY A 61 1.92 -37.03 10.67
N GLY A 62 2.67 -35.95 10.79
CA GLY A 62 2.12 -34.60 10.85
C GLY A 62 2.92 -33.62 9.96
N PRO A 63 2.29 -32.64 9.28
CA PRO A 63 3.01 -31.64 8.50
C PRO A 63 3.83 -30.74 9.42
N LYS A 64 5.06 -30.43 9.01
CA LYS A 64 5.85 -29.38 9.67
C LYS A 64 5.18 -28.02 9.42
N MET A 65 4.75 -27.35 10.48
CA MET A 65 4.10 -26.05 10.38
C MET A 65 5.12 -24.92 10.42
N SER A 66 5.12 -24.08 9.39
CA SER A 66 5.98 -22.90 9.29
C SER A 66 5.22 -21.65 9.78
N LEU A 67 5.82 -20.89 10.72
CA LEU A 67 5.29 -19.60 11.15
C LEU A 67 5.09 -18.62 9.99
N ASN A 68 6.00 -18.65 9.01
CA ASN A 68 5.92 -17.79 7.84
C ASN A 68 4.68 -18.06 7.00
N GLU A 69 4.35 -19.33 6.79
CA GLU A 69 3.23 -19.75 5.95
C GLU A 69 1.87 -19.55 6.62
N TRP A 70 1.79 -19.82 7.93
CA TRP A 70 0.54 -19.84 8.65
C TRP A 70 0.23 -18.59 9.47
N LEU A 71 1.23 -17.72 9.68
CA LEU A 71 1.05 -16.46 10.40
C LEU A 71 1.38 -15.25 9.52
N ILE A 72 2.62 -15.15 9.03
CA ILE A 72 3.09 -13.91 8.37
C ILE A 72 2.34 -13.69 7.06
N ARG A 73 2.27 -14.71 6.21
CA ARG A 73 1.62 -14.63 4.90
C ARG A 73 0.14 -14.21 4.98
N PRO A 74 -0.73 -14.83 5.79
CA PRO A 74 -2.12 -14.39 5.96
C PRO A 74 -2.24 -12.97 6.49
N VAL A 75 -1.40 -12.57 7.45
CA VAL A 75 -1.42 -11.20 7.99
C VAL A 75 -1.09 -10.18 6.90
N MET A 76 -0.04 -10.42 6.09
CA MET A 76 0.34 -9.50 5.00
C MET A 76 -0.76 -9.38 3.94
N HIS A 77 -1.43 -10.48 3.57
CA HIS A 77 -2.55 -10.45 2.64
C HIS A 77 -3.75 -9.68 3.20
N ASN A 78 -4.11 -9.90 4.46
CA ASN A 78 -5.18 -9.16 5.11
C ASN A 78 -4.86 -7.65 5.16
N MET A 79 -3.60 -7.29 5.41
CA MET A 79 -3.17 -5.89 5.41
C MET A 79 -3.17 -5.28 4.01
N ALA A 80 -2.95 -6.05 2.95
CA ALA A 80 -3.15 -5.58 1.58
C ALA A 80 -4.63 -5.23 1.32
N VAL A 81 -5.57 -6.03 1.83
CA VAL A 81 -7.01 -5.69 1.78
C VAL A 81 -7.30 -4.40 2.55
N VAL A 82 -6.72 -4.22 3.75
CA VAL A 82 -6.88 -2.98 4.53
C VAL A 82 -6.32 -1.77 3.77
N ALA A 83 -5.18 -1.93 3.08
CA ALA A 83 -4.58 -0.89 2.28
C ALA A 83 -5.51 -0.37 1.17
N LEU A 84 -6.34 -1.26 0.57
CA LEU A 84 -7.34 -0.90 -0.43
C LEU A 84 -8.34 0.16 0.08
N PHE A 85 -8.68 0.12 1.37
CA PHE A 85 -9.59 1.08 1.99
C PHE A 85 -8.87 2.33 2.49
N ILE A 86 -7.66 2.20 2.99
CA ILE A 86 -6.91 3.30 3.59
C ILE A 86 -6.26 4.18 2.52
N ALA A 87 -5.77 3.62 1.43
CA ALA A 87 -5.12 4.41 0.38
C ALA A 87 -6.02 5.51 -0.22
N PRO A 88 -7.33 5.28 -0.51
CA PRO A 88 -8.23 6.36 -0.91
C PRO A 88 -8.36 7.46 0.14
N MET A 89 -8.41 7.11 1.42
CA MET A 89 -8.52 8.08 2.53
C MET A 89 -7.28 8.98 2.62
N LEU A 90 -6.09 8.44 2.34
CA LEU A 90 -4.85 9.21 2.34
C LEU A 90 -4.75 10.13 1.12
N THR A 91 -5.22 9.67 -0.05
CA THR A 91 -5.01 10.38 -1.31
C THR A 91 -6.13 11.33 -1.72
N MET A 92 -7.36 11.09 -1.29
CA MET A 92 -8.54 11.88 -1.71
C MET A 92 -8.40 13.38 -1.46
N ARG A 93 -7.60 13.79 -0.47
CA ARG A 93 -7.44 15.19 -0.05
C ARG A 93 -6.29 15.91 -0.73
N LEU A 94 -5.31 15.18 -1.27
CA LEU A 94 -4.02 15.74 -1.70
C LEU A 94 -4.13 16.89 -2.72
N PHE A 95 -5.07 16.79 -3.66
CA PHE A 95 -5.35 17.84 -4.65
C PHE A 95 -6.77 18.37 -4.57
N ALA A 96 -7.76 17.50 -4.28
CA ALA A 96 -9.17 17.90 -4.26
C ALA A 96 -9.45 18.95 -3.18
N GLU A 97 -8.77 18.92 -2.05
CA GLU A 97 -8.91 19.92 -0.99
C GLU A 97 -8.33 21.27 -1.41
N GLU A 98 -7.14 21.31 -1.97
CA GLU A 98 -6.51 22.55 -2.47
C GLU A 98 -7.33 23.19 -3.60
N LYS A 99 -7.92 22.35 -4.46
CA LYS A 99 -8.84 22.83 -5.51
C LYS A 99 -10.14 23.42 -4.93
N ARG A 100 -10.68 22.80 -3.87
CA ARG A 100 -11.88 23.29 -3.21
C ARG A 100 -11.66 24.62 -2.50
N GLN A 101 -10.46 24.77 -1.91
CA GLN A 101 -10.07 25.99 -1.17
C GLN A 101 -9.52 27.10 -2.08
N GLY A 102 -9.31 26.84 -3.38
CA GLY A 102 -8.68 27.79 -4.30
C GLY A 102 -7.19 28.00 -4.10
N THR A 103 -6.55 27.25 -3.18
CA THR A 103 -5.13 27.38 -2.86
C THR A 103 -4.20 26.78 -3.93
N ILE A 104 -4.75 26.06 -4.89
CA ILE A 104 -3.98 25.49 -6.01
C ILE A 104 -3.36 26.59 -6.89
N GLU A 105 -3.99 27.78 -6.97
CA GLU A 105 -3.47 28.92 -7.71
C GLU A 105 -2.19 29.47 -7.05
N LEU A 106 -2.10 29.48 -5.72
CA LEU A 106 -0.90 29.86 -5.01
C LEU A 106 0.28 28.91 -5.28
N LEU A 107 -0.02 27.61 -5.42
CA LEU A 107 0.98 26.62 -5.84
C LEU A 107 1.43 26.84 -7.30
N ALA A 108 0.52 27.28 -8.17
CA ALA A 108 0.83 27.54 -9.58
C ALA A 108 1.71 28.78 -9.80
N THR A 109 1.66 29.75 -8.89
CA THR A 109 2.51 30.97 -8.92
C THR A 109 3.87 30.78 -8.26
N ALA A 110 4.06 29.70 -7.49
CA ALA A 110 5.35 29.38 -6.85
C ALA A 110 6.38 28.89 -7.91
N PRO A 111 7.69 29.14 -7.71
CA PRO A 111 8.75 28.72 -8.63
C PRO A 111 9.07 27.22 -8.48
N ILE A 112 8.04 26.38 -8.58
CA ILE A 112 8.10 24.91 -8.49
C ILE A 112 7.43 24.29 -9.71
N THR A 113 7.97 23.15 -10.18
CA THR A 113 7.40 22.43 -11.32
C THR A 113 6.25 21.52 -10.88
N ASP A 114 5.31 21.25 -11.79
CA ASP A 114 4.17 20.36 -11.54
C ASP A 114 4.62 18.96 -11.10
N LEU A 115 5.71 18.46 -11.69
CA LEU A 115 6.31 17.17 -11.32
C LEU A 115 6.80 17.18 -9.86
N GLN A 116 7.41 18.28 -9.39
CA GLN A 116 7.85 18.40 -7.99
C GLN A 116 6.67 18.39 -7.03
N ILE A 117 5.55 19.00 -7.40
CA ILE A 117 4.32 19.00 -6.60
C ILE A 117 3.75 17.59 -6.50
N VAL A 118 3.59 16.91 -7.63
CA VAL A 118 3.04 15.53 -7.67
C VAL A 118 3.93 14.58 -6.88
N LEU A 119 5.26 14.61 -7.12
CA LEU A 119 6.21 13.76 -6.40
C LEU A 119 6.24 14.06 -4.89
N GLY A 120 6.23 15.32 -4.49
CA GLY A 120 6.25 15.70 -3.09
C GLY A 120 5.02 15.19 -2.33
N LYS A 121 3.81 15.36 -2.90
CA LYS A 121 2.57 14.86 -2.33
C LYS A 121 2.51 13.33 -2.30
N PHE A 122 2.95 12.66 -3.36
CA PHE A 122 3.03 11.21 -3.42
C PHE A 122 3.98 10.66 -2.34
N LEU A 123 5.21 11.20 -2.26
CA LEU A 123 6.20 10.76 -1.27
C LEU A 123 5.73 11.01 0.18
N ALA A 124 5.00 12.10 0.42
CA ALA A 124 4.39 12.34 1.72
C ALA A 124 3.37 11.25 2.10
N ALA A 125 2.51 10.86 1.17
CA ALA A 125 1.54 9.79 1.37
C ALA A 125 2.21 8.42 1.55
N VAL A 126 3.21 8.10 0.73
CA VAL A 126 4.01 6.86 0.86
C VAL A 126 4.75 6.82 2.21
N GLY A 127 5.30 7.96 2.65
CA GLY A 127 5.97 8.05 3.95
C GLY A 127 5.02 7.78 5.12
N LEU A 128 3.80 8.34 5.11
CA LEU A 128 2.79 8.05 6.12
C LEU A 128 2.35 6.58 6.07
N TYR A 129 2.14 6.03 4.88
CA TYR A 129 1.80 4.62 4.70
C TYR A 129 2.94 3.69 5.17
N GLY A 130 4.20 4.03 4.87
CA GLY A 130 5.37 3.32 5.39
C GLY A 130 5.45 3.33 6.92
N LEU A 131 5.11 4.48 7.55
CA LEU A 131 5.02 4.57 9.01
C LEU A 131 3.92 3.66 9.57
N MET A 132 2.79 3.53 8.88
CA MET A 132 1.72 2.60 9.26
C MET A 132 2.18 1.14 9.17
N ILE A 133 2.90 0.76 8.12
CA ILE A 133 3.48 -0.59 7.99
C ILE A 133 4.46 -0.85 9.14
N LEU A 134 5.36 0.08 9.44
CA LEU A 134 6.31 -0.06 10.55
C LEU A 134 5.60 -0.23 11.89
N ALA A 135 4.53 0.52 12.16
CA ALA A 135 3.72 0.35 13.37
C ALA A 135 3.10 -1.06 13.44
N GLY A 136 2.65 -1.63 12.33
CA GLY A 136 2.16 -3.00 12.26
C GLY A 136 3.23 -4.05 12.56
N LEU A 137 4.46 -3.84 12.07
CA LEU A 137 5.57 -4.79 12.28
C LEU A 137 5.98 -4.94 13.75
N VAL A 138 5.61 -4.01 14.64
CA VAL A 138 5.85 -4.14 16.08
C VAL A 138 5.22 -5.43 16.64
N ASN A 139 4.03 -5.83 16.15
CA ASN A 139 3.39 -7.09 16.56
C ASN A 139 4.22 -8.33 16.17
N LEU A 140 4.86 -8.28 14.99
CA LEU A 140 5.74 -9.38 14.55
C LEU A 140 7.06 -9.41 15.34
N ALA A 141 7.58 -8.26 15.73
CA ALA A 141 8.76 -8.16 16.58
C ALA A 141 8.51 -8.77 17.97
N LEU A 142 7.30 -8.65 18.52
CA LEU A 142 6.91 -9.31 19.77
C LEU A 142 6.96 -10.84 19.62
N VAL A 143 6.44 -11.41 18.53
CA VAL A 143 6.55 -12.86 18.28
C VAL A 143 8.00 -13.28 18.17
N TRP A 144 8.84 -12.49 17.51
CA TRP A 144 10.27 -12.82 17.41
C TRP A 144 10.96 -12.89 18.76
N HIS A 145 10.57 -12.03 19.69
CA HIS A 145 11.16 -11.99 21.03
C HIS A 145 10.71 -13.16 21.92
N TYR A 146 9.45 -13.61 21.78
CA TYR A 146 8.85 -14.61 22.68
C TYR A 146 8.77 -16.02 22.09
N ALA A 147 8.96 -16.20 20.78
CA ALA A 147 8.90 -17.53 20.16
C ALA A 147 10.21 -18.31 20.41
N SER A 148 10.07 -19.57 20.81
CA SER A 148 11.20 -20.50 20.95
C SER A 148 11.91 -20.79 19.61
N THR A 149 11.16 -20.73 18.50
CA THR A 149 11.67 -20.78 17.13
C THR A 149 11.24 -19.49 16.42
N PRO A 150 12.14 -18.48 16.35
CA PRO A 150 11.78 -17.21 15.73
C PRO A 150 11.43 -17.37 14.25
N PRO A 151 10.47 -16.59 13.73
CA PRO A 151 10.17 -16.59 12.31
C PRO A 151 11.39 -16.10 11.50
N GLU A 152 11.49 -16.56 10.27
CA GLU A 152 12.53 -16.08 9.35
C GLU A 152 12.31 -14.59 9.05
N TRP A 153 13.35 -13.78 9.19
CA TRP A 153 13.29 -12.34 8.95
C TRP A 153 13.08 -11.98 7.47
N LYS A 154 13.54 -12.84 6.55
CA LYS A 154 13.43 -12.59 5.10
C LYS A 154 11.98 -12.40 4.64
N PRO A 155 11.02 -13.32 4.89
CA PRO A 155 9.61 -13.13 4.51
C PRO A 155 8.96 -11.91 5.16
N VAL A 156 9.38 -11.53 6.37
CA VAL A 156 8.87 -10.33 7.04
C VAL A 156 9.29 -9.06 6.31
N LEU A 157 10.57 -8.93 5.96
CA LEU A 157 11.08 -7.74 5.27
C LEU A 157 10.60 -7.67 3.82
N THR A 158 10.62 -8.80 3.10
CA THR A 158 10.14 -8.84 1.73
C THR A 158 8.63 -8.64 1.65
N GLY A 159 7.87 -9.18 2.61
CA GLY A 159 6.43 -8.94 2.74
C GLY A 159 6.11 -7.47 3.08
N ALA A 160 6.87 -6.84 3.95
CA ALA A 160 6.74 -5.41 4.24
C ALA A 160 7.06 -4.55 3.01
N LEU A 161 8.10 -4.92 2.24
CA LEU A 161 8.43 -4.27 0.97
C LEU A 161 7.32 -4.46 -0.06
N ALA A 162 6.80 -5.68 -0.18
CA ALA A 162 5.67 -5.98 -1.06
C ALA A 162 4.45 -5.12 -0.72
N LEU A 163 4.11 -5.04 0.57
CA LEU A 163 2.99 -4.23 1.05
C LEU A 163 3.22 -2.74 0.77
N LEU A 164 4.46 -2.24 0.93
CA LEU A 164 4.82 -0.86 0.61
C LEU A 164 4.68 -0.57 -0.89
N LEU A 165 5.21 -1.42 -1.76
CA LEU A 165 5.12 -1.26 -3.21
C LEU A 165 3.66 -1.37 -3.70
N PHE A 166 2.95 -2.38 -3.22
CA PHE A 166 1.53 -2.59 -3.49
C PHE A 166 0.68 -1.36 -3.12
N GLY A 167 0.79 -0.86 -1.90
CA GLY A 167 0.07 0.33 -1.47
C GLY A 167 0.51 1.58 -2.23
N SER A 168 1.80 1.71 -2.58
CA SER A 168 2.30 2.82 -3.39
C SER A 168 1.67 2.87 -4.78
N CYS A 169 1.33 1.73 -5.40
CA CYS A 169 0.57 1.70 -6.64
C CYS A 169 -0.80 2.35 -6.47
N PHE A 170 -1.52 2.00 -5.40
CA PHE A 170 -2.81 2.60 -5.11
C PHE A 170 -2.68 4.09 -4.76
N LEU A 171 -1.66 4.46 -3.99
CA LEU A 171 -1.39 5.87 -3.69
C LEU A 171 -1.10 6.68 -4.96
N ALA A 172 -0.35 6.15 -5.92
CA ALA A 172 -0.08 6.82 -7.20
C ALA A 172 -1.36 7.05 -8.02
N LEU A 173 -2.21 6.02 -8.14
CA LEU A 173 -3.51 6.16 -8.78
C LEU A 173 -4.45 7.10 -8.02
N GLY A 174 -4.46 7.06 -6.69
CA GLY A 174 -5.27 7.93 -5.86
C GLY A 174 -4.86 9.40 -5.97
N VAL A 175 -3.55 9.67 -6.07
CA VAL A 175 -3.03 11.01 -6.40
C VAL A 175 -3.61 11.48 -7.73
N PHE A 176 -3.57 10.64 -8.79
CA PHE A 176 -4.16 10.95 -10.08
C PHE A 176 -5.65 11.27 -9.97
N VAL A 177 -6.44 10.41 -9.34
CA VAL A 177 -7.90 10.62 -9.20
C VAL A 177 -8.19 11.90 -8.42
N SER A 178 -7.40 12.22 -7.37
CA SER A 178 -7.54 13.47 -6.61
C SER A 178 -7.30 14.72 -7.47
N THR A 179 -6.53 14.61 -8.57
CA THR A 179 -6.36 15.72 -9.51
C THR A 179 -7.57 15.96 -10.43
N LEU A 180 -8.50 15.01 -10.55
CA LEU A 180 -9.64 15.11 -11.48
C LEU A 180 -10.84 15.85 -10.89
N THR A 181 -10.97 15.93 -9.58
CA THR A 181 -12.17 16.46 -8.91
C THR A 181 -11.82 17.50 -7.85
N ARG A 182 -12.80 18.37 -7.51
CA ARG A 182 -12.75 19.32 -6.38
C ARG A 182 -13.41 18.76 -5.12
N ASN A 183 -14.11 17.63 -5.24
CA ASN A 183 -14.82 17.01 -4.13
C ASN A 183 -14.04 15.81 -3.59
N GLN A 184 -13.63 15.87 -2.32
CA GLN A 184 -12.85 14.82 -1.64
C GLN A 184 -13.59 13.48 -1.58
N ILE A 185 -14.92 13.50 -1.34
CA ILE A 185 -15.72 12.29 -1.24
C ILE A 185 -15.78 11.59 -2.61
N VAL A 186 -15.99 12.36 -3.67
CA VAL A 186 -15.98 11.83 -5.05
C VAL A 186 -14.61 11.27 -5.39
N ALA A 187 -13.51 11.97 -5.03
CA ALA A 187 -12.16 11.47 -5.21
C ALA A 187 -11.96 10.13 -4.49
N GLY A 188 -12.40 10.02 -3.23
CA GLY A 188 -12.28 8.80 -2.43
C GLY A 188 -13.03 7.62 -3.05
N ILE A 189 -14.30 7.83 -3.45
CA ILE A 189 -15.12 6.78 -4.06
C ILE A 189 -14.54 6.32 -5.40
N LEU A 190 -14.15 7.26 -6.27
CA LEU A 190 -13.54 6.93 -7.57
C LEU A 190 -12.21 6.20 -7.40
N SER A 191 -11.37 6.62 -6.44
CA SER A 191 -10.12 5.93 -6.12
C SER A 191 -10.40 4.50 -5.65
N PHE A 192 -11.35 4.32 -4.74
CA PHE A 192 -11.71 2.99 -4.23
C PHE A 192 -12.23 2.08 -5.35
N CYS A 193 -13.13 2.55 -6.22
CA CYS A 193 -13.62 1.79 -7.36
C CYS A 193 -12.50 1.40 -8.32
N LEU A 194 -11.57 2.33 -8.61
CA LEU A 194 -10.42 2.07 -9.46
C LEU A 194 -9.48 1.02 -8.83
N PHE A 195 -9.21 1.14 -7.52
CA PHE A 195 -8.37 0.20 -6.79
C PHE A 195 -8.98 -1.19 -6.75
N LEU A 196 -10.28 -1.27 -6.48
CA LEU A 196 -11.02 -2.53 -6.51
C LEU A 196 -10.98 -3.18 -7.90
N GLY A 197 -11.12 -2.37 -8.96
CA GLY A 197 -10.99 -2.84 -10.34
C GLY A 197 -9.61 -3.46 -10.59
N VAL A 198 -8.53 -2.75 -10.24
CA VAL A 198 -7.15 -3.26 -10.41
C VAL A 198 -6.87 -4.49 -9.53
N TRP A 199 -7.44 -4.52 -8.33
CA TRP A 199 -7.36 -5.67 -7.42
C TRP A 199 -7.98 -6.92 -8.05
N THR A 200 -9.19 -6.81 -8.59
CA THR A 200 -9.94 -7.96 -9.14
C THR A 200 -9.34 -8.50 -10.45
N LEU A 201 -8.49 -7.74 -11.15
CA LEU A 201 -7.80 -8.24 -12.34
C LEU A 201 -6.96 -9.49 -12.05
N GLY A 202 -6.38 -9.60 -10.86
CA GLY A 202 -5.63 -10.78 -10.44
C GLY A 202 -6.49 -12.07 -10.37
N TRP A 203 -7.81 -11.96 -10.21
CA TRP A 203 -8.71 -13.12 -10.18
C TRP A 203 -8.95 -13.74 -11.57
N ALA A 204 -8.52 -13.05 -12.62
CA ALA A 204 -8.59 -13.57 -13.99
C ALA A 204 -7.53 -14.67 -14.29
N ASP A 205 -6.64 -14.97 -13.34
CA ASP A 205 -5.63 -16.03 -13.47
C ASP A 205 -6.26 -17.40 -13.22
N ASP A 206 -6.90 -17.92 -14.28
CA ASP A 206 -7.44 -19.28 -14.32
C ASP A 206 -6.48 -20.17 -15.13
N PRO A 207 -6.11 -21.37 -14.66
CA PRO A 207 -5.29 -22.33 -15.42
C PRO A 207 -5.81 -22.66 -16.82
N GLY A 208 -7.13 -22.56 -17.06
CA GLY A 208 -7.78 -22.74 -18.36
C GLY A 208 -7.90 -21.47 -19.21
N ALA A 209 -7.48 -20.32 -18.71
CA ALA A 209 -7.69 -19.04 -19.38
C ALA A 209 -6.84 -18.88 -20.65
N GLY A 210 -7.44 -18.27 -21.68
CA GLY A 210 -6.74 -17.92 -22.92
C GLY A 210 -5.66 -16.84 -22.71
N PRO A 211 -4.82 -16.58 -23.75
CA PRO A 211 -3.68 -15.65 -23.62
C PRO A 211 -4.10 -14.22 -23.24
N VAL A 212 -5.26 -13.76 -23.65
CA VAL A 212 -5.79 -12.44 -23.30
C VAL A 212 -6.10 -12.34 -21.81
N MET A 213 -6.73 -13.37 -21.23
CA MET A 213 -7.08 -13.39 -19.82
C MET A 213 -5.83 -13.45 -18.94
N LYS A 214 -4.80 -14.21 -19.35
CA LYS A 214 -3.49 -14.21 -18.68
C LYS A 214 -2.81 -12.85 -18.71
N ALA A 215 -2.91 -12.13 -19.83
CA ALA A 215 -2.38 -10.76 -19.93
C ALA A 215 -3.13 -9.78 -19.01
N ILE A 216 -4.45 -9.94 -18.86
CA ILE A 216 -5.27 -9.16 -17.93
C ILE A 216 -4.90 -9.50 -16.48
N ALA A 217 -4.77 -10.76 -16.14
CA ALA A 217 -4.37 -11.22 -14.81
C ALA A 217 -2.97 -10.70 -14.42
N TYR A 218 -2.06 -10.61 -15.38
CA TYR A 218 -0.73 -10.04 -15.15
C TYR A 218 -0.76 -8.56 -14.74
N LEU A 219 -1.80 -7.81 -15.14
CA LEU A 219 -2.00 -6.43 -14.68
C LEU A 219 -2.56 -6.35 -13.24
N GLY A 220 -2.97 -7.47 -12.67
CA GLY A 220 -3.41 -7.56 -11.28
C GLY A 220 -2.27 -7.31 -10.31
N VAL A 221 -2.39 -6.29 -9.46
CA VAL A 221 -1.34 -5.91 -8.50
C VAL A 221 -1.12 -6.98 -7.42
N THR A 222 -2.12 -7.82 -7.17
CA THR A 222 -2.09 -8.89 -6.16
C THR A 222 -1.21 -10.08 -6.54
N THR A 223 -1.14 -10.43 -7.83
CA THR A 223 -0.37 -11.59 -8.32
C THR A 223 1.13 -11.44 -8.05
N HIS A 224 1.64 -10.22 -8.11
CA HIS A 224 3.06 -9.89 -7.88
C HIS A 224 3.46 -9.84 -6.40
N MET A 225 2.49 -9.83 -5.49
CA MET A 225 2.75 -9.81 -4.04
C MET A 225 3.08 -11.20 -3.48
N GLU A 226 2.57 -12.27 -4.09
CA GLU A 226 2.63 -13.63 -3.53
C GLU A 226 4.04 -14.15 -3.28
N ASP A 227 4.95 -13.98 -4.24
CA ASP A 227 6.31 -14.48 -4.14
C ASP A 227 7.14 -13.65 -3.16
N MET A 228 6.91 -12.35 -3.11
CA MET A 228 7.57 -11.47 -2.14
C MET A 228 7.18 -11.81 -0.69
N VAL A 229 5.92 -12.18 -0.44
CA VAL A 229 5.47 -12.59 0.91
C VAL A 229 6.05 -13.97 1.29
N LYS A 230 6.45 -14.81 0.33
CA LYS A 230 7.18 -16.06 0.58
C LYS A 230 8.67 -15.86 0.88
N GLY A 231 9.18 -14.64 0.77
CA GLY A 231 10.60 -14.32 1.01
C GLY A 231 11.45 -14.25 -0.26
N VAL A 232 10.83 -14.30 -1.45
CA VAL A 232 11.50 -14.25 -2.75
C VAL A 232 11.20 -12.90 -3.42
N VAL A 233 12.24 -12.10 -3.64
CA VAL A 233 12.11 -10.83 -4.39
C VAL A 233 12.49 -11.09 -5.84
N ASP A 234 11.49 -11.16 -6.69
CA ASP A 234 11.71 -11.31 -8.13
C ASP A 234 11.81 -9.91 -8.79
N LEU A 235 12.80 -9.72 -9.63
CA LEU A 235 13.03 -8.43 -10.32
C LEU A 235 11.83 -8.03 -11.18
N LYS A 236 11.13 -9.01 -11.77
CA LYS A 236 9.93 -8.77 -12.59
C LYS A 236 8.84 -8.05 -11.79
N ASP A 237 8.62 -8.45 -10.51
CA ASP A 237 7.56 -7.92 -9.66
C ASP A 237 7.91 -6.50 -9.20
N VAL A 238 9.17 -6.27 -8.84
CA VAL A 238 9.65 -4.91 -8.49
C VAL A 238 9.51 -3.97 -9.68
N VAL A 239 9.93 -4.40 -10.88
CA VAL A 239 9.81 -3.59 -12.10
C VAL A 239 8.35 -3.31 -12.44
N PHE A 240 7.47 -4.31 -12.26
CA PHE A 240 6.03 -4.11 -12.45
C PHE A 240 5.50 -3.01 -11.53
N TYR A 241 5.74 -3.11 -10.22
CA TYR A 241 5.28 -2.11 -9.25
C TYR A 241 5.83 -0.71 -9.55
N LEU A 242 7.13 -0.59 -9.84
CA LEU A 242 7.73 0.70 -10.16
C LEU A 242 7.18 1.30 -11.45
N SER A 243 6.93 0.47 -12.48
CA SER A 243 6.33 0.90 -13.73
C SER A 243 4.89 1.37 -13.53
N PHE A 244 4.12 0.67 -12.70
CA PHE A 244 2.76 1.03 -12.36
C PHE A 244 2.68 2.35 -11.58
N ILE A 245 3.57 2.53 -10.59
CA ILE A 245 3.71 3.80 -9.85
C ILE A 245 4.07 4.94 -10.80
N ALA A 246 5.08 4.73 -11.66
CA ALA A 246 5.51 5.73 -12.65
C ALA A 246 4.37 6.12 -13.61
N PHE A 247 3.57 5.15 -14.06
CA PHE A 247 2.39 5.38 -14.89
C PHE A 247 1.33 6.21 -14.16
N GLY A 248 0.98 5.87 -12.91
CA GLY A 248 0.02 6.64 -12.10
C GLY A 248 0.47 8.09 -11.87
N LEU A 249 1.76 8.29 -11.57
CA LEU A 249 2.33 9.62 -11.38
C LEU A 249 2.41 10.41 -12.69
N PHE A 250 2.67 9.75 -13.81
CA PHE A 250 2.61 10.37 -15.14
C PHE A 250 1.21 10.88 -15.45
N LEU A 251 0.17 10.09 -15.20
CA LEU A 251 -1.22 10.51 -15.37
C LEU A 251 -1.57 11.71 -14.47
N ALA A 252 -1.12 11.69 -13.21
CA ALA A 252 -1.30 12.79 -12.27
C ALA A 252 -0.62 14.07 -12.78
N HIS A 253 0.62 13.97 -13.25
CA HIS A 253 1.36 15.09 -13.81
C HIS A 253 0.65 15.69 -15.03
N GLN A 254 0.22 14.86 -15.99
CA GLN A 254 -0.51 15.32 -17.17
C GLN A 254 -1.84 16.00 -16.80
N SER A 255 -2.53 15.47 -15.79
CA SER A 255 -3.77 16.08 -15.29
C SER A 255 -3.52 17.47 -14.68
N VAL A 256 -2.48 17.64 -13.87
CA VAL A 256 -2.12 18.93 -13.28
C VAL A 256 -1.71 19.92 -14.37
N GLN A 257 -0.86 19.51 -15.32
CA GLN A 257 -0.40 20.34 -16.43
C GLN A 257 -1.57 20.81 -17.30
N SER A 258 -2.52 19.93 -17.61
CA SER A 258 -3.68 20.29 -18.46
C SER A 258 -4.56 21.37 -17.83
N GLN A 259 -4.56 21.50 -16.51
CA GLN A 259 -5.34 22.49 -15.79
C GLN A 259 -4.70 23.88 -15.82
N ARG A 260 -3.36 23.95 -15.85
CA ARG A 260 -2.63 25.22 -16.05
C ARG A 260 -2.90 25.89 -17.42
N TRP A 261 -3.22 25.08 -18.44
CA TRP A 261 -3.53 25.59 -19.78
C TRP A 261 -4.97 26.10 -19.88
N ARG A 262 -5.82 25.82 -18.91
CA ARG A 262 -7.25 26.21 -18.90
C ARG A 262 -7.55 27.36 -17.92
N ALA A 263 -6.60 27.72 -17.07
CA ALA A 263 -6.65 28.87 -16.18
C ALA A 263 -5.95 30.08 -16.77
#